data_c17a70428932dd3224fa8f198c565834
#
_entry.id   c17a70428932dd3224fa8f198c565834
#
_cell.length_a   1.000
_cell.length_b   1.000
_cell.length_c   1.000
_cell.angle_alpha   90.00
_cell.angle_beta   90.00
_cell.angle_gamma   90.00
#
_symmetry.space_group_name_H-M   'P 1'
#
loop_
_entity.id
_entity.type
_entity.pdbx_description
1 polymer ?
#
loop_
_entity_poly.entity_id
_entity_poly.type
_entity_poly.pdbx_seq_one_letter_code
_entity_poly.pdbx_strand_id
1 'polypeptide(L)'
;AYIFTSSPDTLTLIPGTGDSVGFRANGNPTQVVFIDGYFVCTTDGNKFISSALRDGLTWSALDFGSAESSPDGVVVPIVYRNQLFVGGTRTMESFQNIGGAGFPFRRSGLFIDKGVTAPFSAQQAVDSFFFIGSGANEEPAIFNFSDNSASKVSTQAIDNVLQSLTEAELSNITSWFYGQAGHYFVGFALPSSTIVYDVTTNRWSDRKSTLQSSNGNYQDIPSRARDYVSAYGKIYVGDTQDGRIGVLDLDTFTEYDGLIRRSVALQPFQNNMQSFTVPSVEATVESGVGTIAAPNPQITMETSNDGGKTWSSARSRDIGAIGQYKNRSIWRRNGRFARFIVMRFSVTDPIKPVFIQLTADIQ
;
A
#
# COMPACT_ATOMS: atom_id res chain seq x y z
N ALA A 1 -21.40 7.13 15.44
CA ALA A 1 -21.38 7.04 13.97
C ALA A 1 -22.53 7.85 13.37
N TYR A 2 -22.39 8.18 12.08
CA TYR A 2 -23.39 8.93 11.33
C TYR A 2 -23.69 8.19 10.04
N ILE A 3 -24.93 8.29 9.57
CA ILE A 3 -25.32 7.84 8.25
C ILE A 3 -25.67 9.04 7.37
N PHE A 4 -25.20 9.03 6.14
CA PHE A 4 -25.54 10.04 5.14
C PHE A 4 -26.66 9.54 4.26
N THR A 5 -27.67 10.37 4.04
CA THR A 5 -28.76 10.14 3.09
C THR A 5 -28.71 11.22 2.02
N SER A 6 -28.81 10.82 0.73
CA SER A 6 -28.68 11.74 -0.41
C SER A 6 -30.01 12.40 -0.83
N SER A 7 -31.12 12.12 -0.13
CA SER A 7 -32.40 12.75 -0.48
C SER A 7 -33.32 12.84 0.76
N PRO A 8 -33.34 13.97 1.47
CA PRO A 8 -32.43 15.11 1.36
C PRO A 8 -31.01 14.80 1.80
N ASP A 9 -30.05 15.64 1.38
CA ASP A 9 -28.65 15.54 1.81
C ASP A 9 -28.53 15.79 3.32
N THR A 10 -28.56 14.76 4.12
CA THR A 10 -28.52 14.84 5.57
C THR A 10 -27.53 13.85 6.17
N LEU A 11 -26.86 14.28 7.23
CA LEU A 11 -25.98 13.47 8.05
C LEU A 11 -26.68 13.21 9.40
N THR A 12 -27.20 12.01 9.60
CA THR A 12 -27.96 11.62 10.78
C THR A 12 -27.11 10.82 11.74
N LEU A 13 -27.08 11.21 13.02
CA LEU A 13 -26.41 10.46 14.09
C LEU A 13 -27.18 9.15 14.36
N ILE A 14 -26.46 8.05 14.49
CA ILE A 14 -26.98 6.79 15.03
C ILE A 14 -26.87 6.87 16.56
N PRO A 15 -27.99 7.11 17.30
CA PRO A 15 -27.93 7.46 18.73
C PRO A 15 -27.57 6.29 19.64
N GLY A 16 -27.77 5.04 19.21
CA GLY A 16 -27.67 3.85 20.07
C GLY A 16 -28.81 3.71 21.09
N THR A 17 -29.96 4.35 20.81
CA THR A 17 -31.20 4.30 21.60
C THR A 17 -32.39 4.14 20.66
N GLY A 18 -33.58 3.78 21.18
CA GLY A 18 -34.76 3.54 20.35
C GLY A 18 -34.53 2.43 19.33
N ASP A 19 -34.85 2.67 18.06
CA ASP A 19 -34.69 1.69 16.99
C ASP A 19 -33.21 1.35 16.67
N SER A 20 -32.26 2.13 17.19
CA SER A 20 -30.83 1.89 17.04
C SER A 20 -30.14 1.38 18.31
N VAL A 21 -30.91 0.90 19.32
CA VAL A 21 -30.37 0.41 20.60
C VAL A 21 -29.32 -0.70 20.41
N GLY A 22 -29.46 -1.53 19.38
CA GLY A 22 -28.54 -2.60 19.03
C GLY A 22 -27.18 -2.14 18.59
N PHE A 23 -27.02 -0.89 18.14
CA PHE A 23 -25.76 -0.37 17.59
C PHE A 23 -24.61 -0.38 18.61
N ARG A 24 -24.90 -0.33 19.92
CA ARG A 24 -23.92 -0.38 21.00
C ARG A 24 -24.16 -1.48 22.02
N ALA A 25 -25.24 -2.24 21.87
CA ALA A 25 -25.59 -3.28 22.83
C ALA A 25 -24.57 -4.42 22.92
N ASN A 26 -23.86 -4.65 21.86
CA ASN A 26 -22.87 -5.73 21.71
C ASN A 26 -21.41 -5.23 21.65
N GLY A 27 -21.14 -4.04 22.18
CA GLY A 27 -19.84 -3.36 22.12
C GLY A 27 -19.87 -2.15 21.19
N ASN A 28 -18.81 -1.33 21.22
CA ASN A 28 -18.69 -0.18 20.34
C ASN A 28 -18.28 -0.62 18.92
N PRO A 29 -18.97 -0.14 17.87
CA PRO A 29 -18.61 -0.45 16.50
C PRO A 29 -17.21 0.08 16.15
N THR A 30 -16.41 -0.76 15.49
CA THR A 30 -15.02 -0.47 15.11
C THR A 30 -14.87 -0.23 13.62
N GLN A 31 -15.40 -1.14 12.79
CA GLN A 31 -15.33 -1.06 11.33
C GLN A 31 -16.69 -1.42 10.73
N VAL A 32 -16.93 -0.95 9.52
CA VAL A 32 -18.19 -1.15 8.80
C VAL A 32 -17.96 -1.58 7.37
N VAL A 33 -18.80 -2.52 6.91
CA VAL A 33 -18.94 -2.89 5.49
C VAL A 33 -20.41 -2.90 5.11
N PHE A 34 -20.67 -2.85 3.81
CA PHE A 34 -22.01 -2.96 3.26
C PHE A 34 -22.11 -4.21 2.39
N ILE A 35 -23.11 -5.04 2.64
CA ILE A 35 -23.37 -6.28 1.91
C ILE A 35 -24.86 -6.56 1.85
N ASP A 36 -25.39 -6.87 0.67
CA ASP A 36 -26.77 -7.30 0.42
C ASP A 36 -27.85 -6.38 1.03
N GLY A 37 -27.57 -5.08 1.14
CA GLY A 37 -28.49 -4.12 1.72
C GLY A 37 -28.37 -3.96 3.23
N TYR A 38 -27.42 -4.60 3.89
CA TYR A 38 -27.11 -4.47 5.31
C TYR A 38 -25.79 -3.72 5.52
N PHE A 39 -25.76 -2.85 6.52
CA PHE A 39 -24.52 -2.41 7.12
C PHE A 39 -24.10 -3.42 8.19
N VAL A 40 -22.88 -3.91 8.11
CA VAL A 40 -22.34 -4.85 9.09
C VAL A 40 -21.14 -4.21 9.76
N CYS A 41 -21.18 -4.16 11.11
CA CYS A 41 -20.07 -3.61 11.89
C CYS A 41 -19.45 -4.68 12.78
N THR A 42 -18.13 -4.71 12.88
CA THR A 42 -17.43 -5.38 13.99
C THR A 42 -17.47 -4.51 15.24
N THR A 43 -17.35 -5.11 16.41
CA THR A 43 -17.39 -4.41 17.70
C THR A 43 -16.21 -4.79 18.58
N ASP A 44 -15.87 -3.91 19.53
CA ASP A 44 -14.86 -4.19 20.57
C ASP A 44 -15.32 -5.27 21.58
N GLY A 45 -16.58 -5.69 21.52
CA GLY A 45 -17.15 -6.81 22.29
C GLY A 45 -16.96 -8.18 21.63
N ASN A 46 -16.05 -8.33 20.67
CA ASN A 46 -15.78 -9.57 19.91
C ASN A 46 -17.01 -10.12 19.17
N LYS A 47 -17.87 -9.24 18.71
CA LYS A 47 -19.07 -9.55 17.93
C LYS A 47 -19.10 -8.74 16.64
N PHE A 48 -19.99 -9.12 15.75
CA PHE A 48 -20.36 -8.30 14.62
C PHE A 48 -21.89 -8.18 14.57
N ILE A 49 -22.36 -7.00 14.23
CA ILE A 49 -23.77 -6.60 14.26
C ILE A 49 -24.23 -6.20 12.87
N SER A 50 -25.50 -6.35 12.57
CA SER A 50 -26.10 -5.89 11.32
C SER A 50 -27.21 -4.87 11.54
N SER A 51 -27.34 -3.93 10.60
CA SER A 51 -28.49 -3.05 10.51
C SER A 51 -29.72 -3.80 10.02
N ALA A 52 -30.89 -3.16 10.07
CA ALA A 52 -32.04 -3.62 9.30
C ALA A 52 -31.77 -3.51 7.80
N LEU A 53 -32.51 -4.28 6.99
CA LEU A 53 -32.35 -4.31 5.54
C LEU A 53 -32.66 -2.93 4.92
N ARG A 54 -31.68 -2.37 4.22
CA ARG A 54 -31.73 -1.05 3.58
C ARG A 54 -32.01 0.12 4.55
N ASP A 55 -31.79 -0.10 5.83
CA ASP A 55 -31.97 0.93 6.86
C ASP A 55 -30.80 0.91 7.83
N GLY A 56 -29.89 1.88 7.69
CA GLY A 56 -28.72 2.03 8.56
C GLY A 56 -29.00 2.73 9.89
N LEU A 57 -30.22 3.14 10.17
CA LEU A 57 -30.63 3.76 11.45
C LEU A 57 -31.21 2.76 12.43
N THR A 58 -31.80 1.67 11.95
CA THR A 58 -32.40 0.62 12.77
C THR A 58 -31.45 -0.52 13.06
N TRP A 59 -31.17 -0.78 14.33
CA TRP A 59 -30.25 -1.82 14.81
C TRP A 59 -30.86 -2.56 16.00
N SER A 60 -31.02 -3.86 15.89
CA SER A 60 -31.54 -4.72 16.97
C SER A 60 -30.39 -5.24 17.85
N ALA A 61 -30.59 -5.26 19.15
CA ALA A 61 -29.63 -5.84 20.11
C ALA A 61 -29.46 -7.36 19.95
N LEU A 62 -30.39 -8.02 19.25
CA LEU A 62 -30.38 -9.46 19.03
C LEU A 62 -29.74 -9.83 17.65
N ASP A 63 -29.53 -8.83 16.77
CA ASP A 63 -29.00 -9.06 15.44
C ASP A 63 -27.45 -8.98 15.45
N PHE A 64 -26.84 -10.00 16.03
CA PHE A 64 -25.38 -10.14 16.10
C PHE A 64 -24.92 -11.55 15.77
N GLY A 65 -23.69 -11.64 15.31
CA GLY A 65 -22.95 -12.88 15.13
C GLY A 65 -21.65 -12.88 15.93
N SER A 66 -21.09 -14.06 16.11
CA SER A 66 -19.77 -14.28 16.72
C SER A 66 -18.94 -15.21 15.82
N ALA A 67 -17.65 -14.96 15.74
CA ALA A 67 -16.67 -15.86 15.13
C ALA A 67 -16.13 -16.77 16.25
N GLU A 68 -16.65 -17.98 16.36
CA GLU A 68 -16.40 -18.87 17.53
C GLU A 68 -15.58 -20.11 17.20
N SER A 69 -15.13 -20.28 15.95
CA SER A 69 -14.32 -21.44 15.59
C SER A 69 -12.93 -21.41 16.25
N SER A 70 -12.49 -20.21 16.64
CA SER A 70 -11.26 -20.00 17.41
C SER A 70 -11.54 -18.96 18.52
N PRO A 71 -10.91 -19.08 19.71
CA PRO A 71 -11.05 -18.11 20.80
C PRO A 71 -10.20 -16.86 20.55
N ASP A 72 -10.30 -16.26 19.37
CA ASP A 72 -9.63 -15.02 19.00
C ASP A 72 -10.66 -13.88 18.80
N GLY A 73 -10.21 -12.64 19.04
CA GLY A 73 -11.10 -11.49 18.95
C GLY A 73 -11.55 -11.17 17.53
N VAL A 74 -12.72 -10.60 17.37
CA VAL A 74 -13.20 -10.09 16.08
C VAL A 74 -12.55 -8.73 15.78
N VAL A 75 -11.89 -8.62 14.63
CA VAL A 75 -11.09 -7.46 14.25
C VAL A 75 -11.70 -6.70 13.07
N VAL A 76 -11.97 -7.38 11.96
CA VAL A 76 -12.33 -6.74 10.70
C VAL A 76 -13.42 -7.48 9.93
N PRO A 77 -14.43 -6.78 9.38
CA PRO A 77 -15.35 -7.34 8.41
C PRO A 77 -14.79 -7.09 6.99
N ILE A 78 -14.85 -8.08 6.12
CA ILE A 78 -14.41 -7.96 4.72
C ILE A 78 -15.53 -8.53 3.83
N VAL A 79 -15.87 -7.82 2.77
CA VAL A 79 -16.81 -8.34 1.75
C VAL A 79 -16.02 -8.80 0.55
N TYR A 80 -16.21 -10.06 0.18
CA TYR A 80 -15.56 -10.63 -0.99
C TYR A 80 -16.49 -11.65 -1.68
N ARG A 81 -16.67 -11.52 -2.99
CA ARG A 81 -17.56 -12.39 -3.80
C ARG A 81 -18.94 -12.61 -3.17
N ASN A 82 -19.55 -11.53 -2.68
CA ASN A 82 -20.85 -11.53 -2.00
C ASN A 82 -20.91 -12.42 -0.74
N GLN A 83 -19.78 -12.65 -0.09
CA GLN A 83 -19.68 -13.27 1.22
C GLN A 83 -19.07 -12.30 2.21
N LEU A 84 -19.51 -12.40 3.45
CA LEU A 84 -18.93 -11.66 4.57
C LEU A 84 -17.85 -12.51 5.21
N PHE A 85 -16.62 -12.02 5.21
CA PHE A 85 -15.53 -12.58 5.98
C PHE A 85 -15.37 -11.78 7.26
N VAL A 86 -15.29 -12.47 8.38
CA VAL A 86 -15.04 -11.87 9.69
C VAL A 86 -13.66 -12.35 10.14
N GLY A 87 -12.71 -11.44 10.14
CA GLY A 87 -11.33 -11.71 10.56
C GLY A 87 -11.18 -11.48 12.07
N GLY A 88 -10.66 -12.49 12.75
CA GLY A 88 -10.11 -12.39 14.09
C GLY A 88 -8.62 -12.05 14.05
N THR A 89 -7.95 -12.13 15.20
CA THR A 89 -6.50 -11.86 15.30
C THR A 89 -5.63 -12.97 14.71
N ARG A 90 -6.13 -14.21 14.62
CA ARG A 90 -5.38 -15.39 14.16
C ARG A 90 -6.10 -16.22 13.11
N THR A 91 -7.42 -16.06 13.00
CA THR A 91 -8.26 -16.83 12.08
C THR A 91 -9.28 -15.94 11.39
N MET A 92 -9.89 -16.44 10.34
CA MET A 92 -10.98 -15.75 9.64
C MET A 92 -12.06 -16.75 9.25
N GLU A 93 -13.32 -16.37 9.43
CA GLU A 93 -14.49 -17.16 9.10
C GLU A 93 -15.35 -16.47 8.05
N SER A 94 -15.98 -17.25 7.16
CA SER A 94 -16.91 -16.70 6.19
C SER A 94 -18.36 -16.95 6.55
N PHE A 95 -19.20 -15.97 6.22
CA PHE A 95 -20.63 -15.96 6.45
C PHE A 95 -21.38 -15.64 5.16
N GLN A 96 -22.54 -16.24 5.01
CA GLN A 96 -23.45 -15.99 3.90
C GLN A 96 -24.72 -15.37 4.41
N ASN A 97 -25.28 -14.46 3.63
CA ASN A 97 -26.62 -13.94 3.86
C ASN A 97 -27.66 -15.01 3.46
N ILE A 98 -28.43 -15.47 4.43
CA ILE A 98 -29.51 -16.44 4.21
C ILE A 98 -30.89 -15.77 4.27
N GLY A 99 -30.96 -14.48 4.56
CA GLY A 99 -32.20 -13.76 4.81
C GLY A 99 -32.93 -14.25 6.06
N GLY A 100 -34.17 -13.82 6.22
CA GLY A 100 -35.06 -14.24 7.30
C GLY A 100 -35.26 -13.17 8.37
N ALA A 101 -36.05 -13.49 9.41
CA ALA A 101 -36.24 -12.63 10.58
C ALA A 101 -35.08 -12.81 11.54
N GLY A 102 -34.53 -11.70 12.07
CA GLY A 102 -33.37 -11.67 12.95
C GLY A 102 -32.05 -11.55 12.21
N PHE A 103 -30.97 -12.06 12.83
CA PHE A 103 -29.63 -11.92 12.26
C PHE A 103 -29.47 -12.68 10.93
N PRO A 104 -29.19 -11.98 9.80
CA PRO A 104 -29.30 -12.57 8.46
C PRO A 104 -28.09 -13.40 8.01
N PHE A 105 -26.97 -13.37 8.75
CA PHE A 105 -25.73 -14.01 8.36
C PHE A 105 -25.50 -15.35 9.04
N ARG A 106 -25.18 -16.37 8.28
CA ARG A 106 -24.87 -17.72 8.76
C ARG A 106 -23.51 -18.17 8.26
N ARG A 107 -22.77 -18.88 9.10
CA ARG A 107 -21.46 -19.46 8.71
C ARG A 107 -21.57 -20.30 7.44
N SER A 108 -20.68 -20.05 6.48
CA SER A 108 -20.62 -20.83 5.23
C SER A 108 -19.78 -22.12 5.36
N GLY A 109 -19.00 -22.25 6.44
CA GLY A 109 -18.11 -23.38 6.70
C GLY A 109 -16.69 -23.19 6.20
N LEU A 110 -16.39 -22.11 5.47
CA LEU A 110 -15.02 -21.80 5.10
C LEU A 110 -14.29 -21.16 6.29
N PHE A 111 -13.20 -21.78 6.68
CA PHE A 111 -12.30 -21.38 7.75
C PHE A 111 -10.90 -21.13 7.19
N ILE A 112 -10.28 -20.03 7.61
CA ILE A 112 -8.95 -19.64 7.19
C ILE A 112 -8.09 -19.53 8.45
N ASP A 113 -6.93 -20.19 8.45
CA ASP A 113 -5.97 -20.24 9.55
C ASP A 113 -5.05 -18.99 9.62
N LYS A 114 -5.50 -17.89 9.06
CA LYS A 114 -4.85 -16.59 9.09
C LYS A 114 -5.84 -15.53 9.54
N GLY A 115 -5.47 -14.77 10.56
CA GLY A 115 -6.23 -13.63 11.04
C GLY A 115 -5.60 -12.31 10.60
N VAL A 116 -6.15 -11.20 11.06
CA VAL A 116 -5.74 -9.83 10.70
C VAL A 116 -5.12 -9.16 11.92
N THR A 117 -3.83 -8.85 11.86
CA THR A 117 -3.10 -8.17 12.93
C THR A 117 -3.14 -6.63 12.80
N ALA A 118 -3.36 -6.13 11.59
CA ALA A 118 -3.50 -4.72 11.29
C ALA A 118 -4.94 -4.42 10.79
N PRO A 119 -5.85 -3.93 11.63
CA PRO A 119 -7.28 -3.85 11.33
C PRO A 119 -7.63 -3.07 10.07
N PHE A 120 -6.90 -2.00 9.75
CA PHE A 120 -7.15 -1.16 8.57
C PHE A 120 -6.32 -1.55 7.34
N SER A 121 -5.65 -2.72 7.38
CA SER A 121 -4.87 -3.24 6.27
C SER A 121 -5.65 -4.10 5.29
N ALA A 122 -6.89 -4.49 5.63
CA ALA A 122 -7.69 -5.34 4.76
C ALA A 122 -8.23 -4.53 3.57
N GLN A 123 -7.80 -4.88 2.36
CA GLN A 123 -8.13 -4.17 1.14
C GLN A 123 -8.55 -5.14 0.03
N GLN A 124 -9.77 -4.98 -0.47
CA GLN A 124 -10.21 -5.70 -1.66
C GLN A 124 -9.49 -5.14 -2.91
N ALA A 125 -9.02 -6.05 -3.75
CA ALA A 125 -8.33 -5.71 -5.00
C ALA A 125 -8.65 -6.75 -6.07
N VAL A 126 -9.27 -6.33 -7.16
CA VAL A 126 -9.69 -7.20 -8.28
C VAL A 126 -10.53 -8.38 -7.75
N ASP A 127 -10.10 -9.61 -7.98
CA ASP A 127 -10.76 -10.85 -7.55
C ASP A 127 -10.12 -11.45 -6.30
N SER A 128 -9.58 -10.63 -5.42
CA SER A 128 -8.89 -11.04 -4.19
C SER A 128 -9.01 -9.97 -3.11
N PHE A 129 -8.54 -10.25 -1.91
CA PHE A 129 -8.27 -9.22 -0.92
C PHE A 129 -6.92 -9.45 -0.24
N PHE A 130 -6.28 -8.35 0.13
CA PHE A 130 -4.98 -8.34 0.77
C PHE A 130 -5.14 -7.90 2.22
N PHE A 131 -4.29 -8.41 3.10
CA PHE A 131 -4.30 -8.01 4.51
C PHE A 131 -2.94 -8.30 5.17
N ILE A 132 -2.65 -7.57 6.23
CA ILE A 132 -1.53 -7.87 7.13
C ILE A 132 -2.06 -8.73 8.26
N GLY A 133 -1.49 -9.90 8.40
CA GLY A 133 -1.98 -10.86 9.37
C GLY A 133 -0.96 -11.92 9.77
N SER A 134 -1.42 -12.84 10.61
CA SER A 134 -0.64 -14.00 11.07
C SER A 134 -1.58 -15.15 11.41
N GLY A 135 -1.05 -16.36 11.43
CA GLY A 135 -1.69 -17.54 12.00
C GLY A 135 -1.31 -17.75 13.47
N ALA A 136 -1.71 -18.89 14.02
CA ALA A 136 -1.28 -19.29 15.35
C ALA A 136 0.24 -19.54 15.36
N ASN A 137 0.96 -18.89 16.27
CA ASN A 137 2.42 -18.96 16.39
C ASN A 137 3.21 -18.49 15.15
N GLU A 138 2.63 -17.59 14.38
CA GLU A 138 3.28 -16.96 13.23
C GLU A 138 3.46 -15.46 13.47
N GLU A 139 4.47 -14.90 12.83
CA GLU A 139 4.73 -13.48 12.83
C GLU A 139 3.95 -12.78 11.73
N PRO A 140 3.69 -11.45 11.85
CA PRO A 140 2.96 -10.68 10.84
C PRO A 140 3.62 -10.72 9.47
N ALA A 141 2.80 -10.95 8.44
CA ALA A 141 3.18 -10.92 7.03
C ALA A 141 2.01 -10.37 6.20
N ILE A 142 2.24 -10.11 4.91
CA ILE A 142 1.16 -9.71 3.99
C ILE A 142 0.67 -10.92 3.22
N PHE A 143 -0.63 -11.13 3.29
CA PHE A 143 -1.32 -12.21 2.60
C PHE A 143 -2.23 -11.69 1.50
N ASN A 144 -2.34 -12.47 0.44
CA ASN A 144 -3.39 -12.37 -0.56
C ASN A 144 -4.35 -13.55 -0.37
N PHE A 145 -5.63 -13.27 -0.23
CA PHE A 145 -6.67 -14.27 -0.21
C PHE A 145 -7.33 -14.35 -1.57
N SER A 146 -7.25 -15.51 -2.19
CA SER A 146 -7.91 -15.86 -3.43
C SER A 146 -8.21 -17.35 -3.45
N ASP A 147 -9.22 -17.78 -4.19
CA ASP A 147 -9.58 -19.19 -4.38
C ASP A 147 -9.67 -19.99 -3.06
N ASN A 148 -10.27 -19.37 -2.04
CA ASN A 148 -10.47 -19.92 -0.69
C ASN A 148 -9.17 -20.21 0.10
N SER A 149 -8.07 -19.61 -0.27
CA SER A 149 -6.78 -19.78 0.38
C SER A 149 -6.06 -18.45 0.60
N ALA A 150 -5.37 -18.32 1.74
CA ALA A 150 -4.50 -17.19 2.03
C ALA A 150 -3.05 -17.56 1.69
N SER A 151 -2.46 -16.85 0.74
CA SER A 151 -1.08 -17.05 0.30
C SER A 151 -0.22 -15.84 0.69
N LYS A 152 0.95 -16.09 1.26
CA LYS A 152 1.89 -15.03 1.62
C LYS A 152 2.49 -14.40 0.35
N VAL A 153 2.45 -13.07 0.25
CA VAL A 153 2.99 -12.30 -0.88
C VAL A 153 4.13 -11.36 -0.47
N SER A 154 4.30 -11.11 0.83
CA SER A 154 5.40 -10.30 1.32
C SER A 154 6.75 -11.01 1.18
N THR A 155 7.80 -10.22 1.00
CA THR A 155 9.19 -10.68 1.03
C THR A 155 9.73 -10.68 2.45
N GLN A 156 10.82 -11.43 2.70
CA GLN A 156 11.47 -11.44 4.01
C GLN A 156 11.88 -10.04 4.51
N ALA A 157 12.24 -9.14 3.60
CA ALA A 157 12.58 -7.76 3.97
C ALA A 157 11.36 -7.00 4.51
N ILE A 158 10.19 -7.20 3.91
CA ILE A 158 8.92 -6.62 4.36
C ILE A 158 8.51 -7.24 5.69
N ASP A 159 8.61 -8.56 5.82
CA ASP A 159 8.27 -9.26 7.07
C ASP A 159 9.11 -8.75 8.25
N ASN A 160 10.42 -8.57 8.05
CA ASN A 160 11.30 -8.03 9.09
C ASN A 160 10.88 -6.63 9.54
N VAL A 161 10.37 -5.79 8.63
CA VAL A 161 9.83 -4.47 8.98
C VAL A 161 8.55 -4.64 9.80
N LEU A 162 7.60 -5.47 9.35
CA LEU A 162 6.33 -5.70 10.07
C LEU A 162 6.55 -6.27 11.47
N GLN A 163 7.47 -7.22 11.62
CA GLN A 163 7.82 -7.85 12.89
C GLN A 163 8.53 -6.90 13.87
N SER A 164 9.15 -5.84 13.37
CA SER A 164 9.76 -4.81 14.21
C SER A 164 8.77 -3.80 14.78
N LEU A 165 7.52 -3.77 14.26
CA LEU A 165 6.48 -2.84 14.69
C LEU A 165 5.79 -3.33 15.96
N THR A 166 5.43 -2.38 16.81
CA THR A 166 4.58 -2.63 17.97
C THR A 166 3.12 -2.88 17.54
N GLU A 167 2.33 -3.48 18.40
CA GLU A 167 0.89 -3.72 18.16
C GLU A 167 0.15 -2.40 17.88
N ALA A 168 0.49 -1.32 18.60
CA ALA A 168 -0.07 0.01 18.37
C ALA A 168 0.29 0.57 16.98
N GLU A 169 1.49 0.33 16.50
CA GLU A 169 1.92 0.74 15.16
C GLU A 169 1.24 -0.08 14.07
N LEU A 170 1.11 -1.40 14.26
CA LEU A 170 0.36 -2.28 13.35
C LEU A 170 -1.11 -1.85 13.23
N SER A 171 -1.74 -1.46 14.36
CA SER A 171 -3.13 -1.02 14.36
C SER A 171 -3.39 0.28 13.60
N ASN A 172 -2.36 1.08 13.32
CA ASN A 172 -2.44 2.32 12.56
C ASN A 172 -2.10 2.18 11.06
N ILE A 173 -1.73 0.98 10.62
CA ILE A 173 -1.44 0.74 9.20
C ILE A 173 -2.74 0.77 8.41
N THR A 174 -2.79 1.64 7.40
CA THR A 174 -3.90 1.72 6.45
C THR A 174 -3.49 1.16 5.10
N SER A 175 -4.45 0.68 4.34
CA SER A 175 -4.25 0.17 2.99
C SER A 175 -5.16 0.88 1.99
N TRP A 176 -4.81 0.80 0.72
CA TRP A 176 -5.55 1.37 -0.38
C TRP A 176 -5.30 0.58 -1.67
N PHE A 177 -6.24 0.76 -2.61
CA PHE A 177 -6.20 0.10 -3.92
C PHE A 177 -6.55 1.08 -5.02
N TYR A 178 -5.88 0.99 -6.16
CA TYR A 178 -6.30 1.62 -7.40
C TYR A 178 -5.75 0.89 -8.63
N GLY A 179 -6.42 1.08 -9.78
CA GLY A 179 -5.95 0.60 -11.08
C GLY A 179 -5.56 1.77 -11.97
N GLN A 180 -4.42 1.68 -12.65
CA GLN A 180 -3.93 2.69 -13.58
C GLN A 180 -3.08 2.05 -14.68
N ALA A 181 -3.33 2.43 -15.94
CA ALA A 181 -2.55 1.99 -17.10
C ALA A 181 -2.38 0.46 -17.23
N GLY A 182 -3.42 -0.31 -16.87
CA GLY A 182 -3.40 -1.77 -16.93
C GLY A 182 -2.72 -2.46 -15.75
N HIS A 183 -2.27 -1.71 -14.76
CA HIS A 183 -1.71 -2.23 -13.51
C HIS A 183 -2.68 -2.01 -12.36
N TYR A 184 -2.63 -2.91 -11.38
CA TYR A 184 -3.40 -2.84 -10.14
C TYR A 184 -2.45 -2.77 -8.96
N PHE A 185 -2.63 -1.74 -8.13
CA PHE A 185 -1.73 -1.44 -7.03
C PHE A 185 -2.46 -1.56 -5.70
N VAL A 186 -1.89 -2.33 -4.78
CA VAL A 186 -2.29 -2.37 -3.37
C VAL A 186 -1.17 -1.77 -2.55
N GLY A 187 -1.47 -0.72 -1.80
CA GLY A 187 -0.50 -0.03 -0.97
C GLY A 187 -0.80 -0.19 0.52
N PHE A 188 0.27 -0.18 1.30
CA PHE A 188 0.25 -0.22 2.76
C PHE A 188 1.08 0.93 3.30
N ALA A 189 0.45 1.80 4.08
CA ALA A 189 1.11 2.92 4.72
C ALA A 189 1.59 2.50 6.11
N LEU A 190 2.86 2.15 6.21
CA LEU A 190 3.53 1.84 7.47
C LEU A 190 4.01 3.13 8.16
N PRO A 191 4.35 3.11 9.45
CA PRO A 191 4.80 4.30 10.18
C PRO A 191 6.00 5.02 9.55
N SER A 192 6.98 4.25 9.04
CA SER A 192 8.24 4.79 8.50
C SER A 192 8.40 4.64 6.99
N SER A 193 7.48 3.96 6.31
CA SER A 193 7.57 3.69 4.86
C SER A 193 6.19 3.47 4.26
N THR A 194 6.09 3.59 2.95
CA THR A 194 4.89 3.17 2.19
C THR A 194 5.33 2.15 1.17
N ILE A 195 4.81 0.94 1.29
CA ILE A 195 5.10 -0.16 0.37
C ILE A 195 3.91 -0.43 -0.53
N VAL A 196 4.17 -0.76 -1.77
CA VAL A 196 3.14 -0.96 -2.80
C VAL A 196 3.41 -2.25 -3.55
N TYR A 197 2.40 -3.07 -3.64
CA TYR A 197 2.38 -4.28 -4.43
C TYR A 197 1.68 -4.04 -5.76
N ASP A 198 2.35 -4.29 -6.85
CA ASP A 198 1.75 -4.36 -8.18
C ASP A 198 1.24 -5.79 -8.41
N VAL A 199 -0.06 -5.96 -8.35
CA VAL A 199 -0.75 -7.26 -8.51
C VAL A 199 -0.53 -7.84 -9.91
N THR A 200 -0.39 -6.97 -10.92
CA THR A 200 -0.23 -7.39 -12.32
C THR A 200 1.16 -8.00 -12.56
N THR A 201 2.19 -7.45 -11.95
CA THR A 201 3.60 -7.89 -12.17
C THR A 201 4.17 -8.70 -11.02
N ASN A 202 3.45 -8.82 -9.90
CA ASN A 202 3.89 -9.45 -8.65
C ASN A 202 5.18 -8.82 -8.10
N ARG A 203 5.27 -7.47 -8.14
CA ARG A 203 6.45 -6.75 -7.68
C ARG A 203 6.13 -5.79 -6.57
N TRP A 204 7.05 -5.70 -5.61
CA TRP A 204 7.03 -4.72 -4.55
C TRP A 204 7.85 -3.50 -4.91
N SER A 205 7.38 -2.34 -4.49
CA SER A 205 8.09 -1.06 -4.59
C SER A 205 7.82 -0.20 -3.36
N ASP A 206 8.80 0.66 -3.02
CA ASP A 206 8.59 1.71 -2.03
C ASP A 206 8.04 2.96 -2.71
N ARG A 207 7.08 3.61 -2.08
CA ARG A 207 6.67 4.98 -2.45
C ARG A 207 7.13 5.94 -1.38
N LYS A 208 7.76 7.01 -1.84
CA LYS A 208 8.28 8.07 -0.99
C LYS A 208 7.89 9.42 -1.54
N SER A 209 7.67 10.36 -0.66
CA SER A 209 7.59 11.78 -0.97
C SER A 209 8.88 12.45 -0.58
N THR A 210 9.25 13.52 -1.29
CA THR A 210 10.47 14.27 -1.00
C THR A 210 10.07 15.66 -0.52
N LEU A 211 10.38 15.96 0.74
CA LEU A 211 10.16 17.29 1.32
C LEU A 211 11.45 18.10 1.28
N GLN A 212 11.33 19.37 0.93
CA GLN A 212 12.42 20.32 1.09
C GLN A 212 12.35 20.96 2.48
N SER A 213 13.39 20.79 3.25
CA SER A 213 13.54 21.43 4.55
C SER A 213 13.82 22.94 4.39
N SER A 214 13.58 23.73 5.43
CA SER A 214 13.80 25.19 5.43
C SER A 214 15.24 25.61 5.12
N ASN A 215 16.22 24.74 5.32
CA ASN A 215 17.63 24.93 4.97
C ASN A 215 17.99 24.43 3.56
N GLY A 216 16.99 24.09 2.73
CA GLY A 216 17.18 23.70 1.34
C GLY A 216 17.53 22.22 1.13
N ASN A 217 17.71 21.43 2.18
CA ASN A 217 17.97 20.00 2.07
C ASN A 217 16.69 19.22 1.75
N TYR A 218 16.83 18.16 0.96
CA TYR A 218 15.74 17.24 0.63
C TYR A 218 15.78 16.03 1.55
N GLN A 219 14.60 15.69 2.09
CA GLN A 219 14.39 14.51 2.93
C GLN A 219 13.30 13.62 2.33
N ASP A 220 13.60 12.33 2.19
CA ASP A 220 12.60 11.35 1.83
C ASP A 220 11.75 11.00 3.07
N ILE A 221 10.42 11.02 2.88
CA ILE A 221 9.42 10.61 3.87
C ILE A 221 8.53 9.52 3.28
N PRO A 222 7.73 8.79 4.09
CA PRO A 222 6.66 7.94 3.56
C PRO A 222 5.75 8.72 2.61
N SER A 223 5.14 8.04 1.64
CA SER A 223 4.27 8.73 0.68
C SER A 223 3.21 9.56 1.40
N ARG A 224 3.09 10.82 1.00
CA ARG A 224 2.07 11.72 1.53
C ARG A 224 0.69 11.49 0.91
N ALA A 225 0.62 10.83 -0.25
CA ALA A 225 -0.63 10.47 -0.89
C ALA A 225 -1.23 9.24 -0.18
N ARG A 226 -2.45 9.39 0.33
CA ARG A 226 -3.24 8.35 1.01
C ARG A 226 -4.70 8.38 0.58
N ASP A 227 -5.45 7.37 0.97
CA ASP A 227 -6.91 7.29 0.79
C ASP A 227 -7.33 7.49 -0.66
N TYR A 228 -6.91 6.56 -1.49
CA TYR A 228 -7.14 6.58 -2.93
C TYR A 228 -8.61 6.26 -3.26
N VAL A 229 -9.24 7.11 -4.04
CA VAL A 229 -10.62 6.94 -4.49
C VAL A 229 -10.72 7.13 -5.99
N SER A 230 -11.26 6.14 -6.68
CA SER A 230 -11.58 6.24 -8.11
C SER A 230 -12.98 6.80 -8.30
N ALA A 231 -13.08 8.02 -8.84
CA ALA A 231 -14.34 8.68 -9.12
C ALA A 231 -14.22 9.56 -10.36
N TYR A 232 -15.31 9.70 -11.11
CA TYR A 232 -15.39 10.57 -12.30
C TYR A 232 -14.26 10.35 -13.32
N GLY A 233 -13.80 9.09 -13.48
CA GLY A 233 -12.71 8.74 -14.39
C GLY A 233 -11.32 9.20 -13.94
N LYS A 234 -11.17 9.62 -12.69
CA LYS A 234 -9.91 10.06 -12.07
C LYS A 234 -9.65 9.29 -10.78
N ILE A 235 -8.39 9.26 -10.35
CA ILE A 235 -7.96 8.70 -9.07
C ILE A 235 -7.60 9.88 -8.18
N TYR A 236 -8.43 10.12 -7.17
CA TYR A 236 -8.22 11.16 -6.16
C TYR A 236 -7.43 10.59 -4.99
N VAL A 237 -6.59 11.42 -4.40
CA VAL A 237 -5.75 11.06 -3.25
C VAL A 237 -5.77 12.18 -2.22
N GLY A 238 -5.86 11.81 -0.94
CA GLY A 238 -5.69 12.74 0.17
C GLY A 238 -4.21 13.02 0.43
N ASP A 239 -3.90 14.19 0.96
CA ASP A 239 -2.56 14.57 1.38
C ASP A 239 -2.43 14.44 2.91
N THR A 240 -1.42 13.73 3.40
CA THR A 240 -1.17 13.58 4.84
C THR A 240 -0.48 14.79 5.48
N GLN A 241 0.03 15.73 4.69
CA GLN A 241 0.74 16.90 5.18
C GLN A 241 -0.17 18.11 5.36
N ASP A 242 -1.22 18.20 4.54
CA ASP A 242 -2.21 19.28 4.60
C ASP A 242 -3.57 18.77 4.09
N GLY A 243 -4.57 19.65 4.00
CA GLY A 243 -5.93 19.29 3.58
C GLY A 243 -6.17 19.23 2.06
N ARG A 244 -5.13 19.19 1.24
CA ARG A 244 -5.29 19.14 -0.22
C ARG A 244 -5.77 17.79 -0.70
N ILE A 245 -6.52 17.81 -1.79
CA ILE A 245 -6.90 16.61 -2.54
C ILE A 245 -6.15 16.66 -3.88
N GLY A 246 -5.36 15.64 -4.15
CA GLY A 246 -4.62 15.49 -5.41
C GLY A 246 -5.34 14.57 -6.39
N VAL A 247 -4.86 14.55 -7.62
CA VAL A 247 -5.26 13.60 -8.66
C VAL A 247 -4.01 12.91 -9.17
N LEU A 248 -4.03 11.58 -9.25
CA LEU A 248 -2.95 10.85 -9.94
C LEU A 248 -3.05 11.05 -11.44
N ASP A 249 -2.01 11.62 -12.01
CA ASP A 249 -1.89 11.88 -13.44
C ASP A 249 -0.54 11.36 -13.93
N LEU A 250 -0.52 10.66 -15.07
CA LEU A 250 0.70 10.08 -15.66
C LEU A 250 1.58 11.12 -16.37
N ASP A 251 1.01 12.27 -16.68
CA ASP A 251 1.71 13.35 -17.38
C ASP A 251 2.20 14.46 -16.41
N THR A 252 1.89 14.33 -15.12
CA THR A 252 2.37 15.19 -14.04
C THR A 252 3.54 14.53 -13.33
N PHE A 253 4.70 15.20 -13.30
CA PHE A 253 5.95 14.66 -12.77
C PHE A 253 6.40 15.32 -11.47
N THR A 254 5.51 16.08 -10.85
CA THR A 254 5.67 16.71 -9.53
C THR A 254 4.60 16.20 -8.57
N GLU A 255 4.86 16.23 -7.27
CA GLU A 255 3.91 15.90 -6.22
C GLU A 255 3.57 17.16 -5.43
N TYR A 256 2.32 17.65 -5.57
CA TYR A 256 1.86 18.90 -4.93
C TYR A 256 2.87 20.06 -5.09
N ASP A 257 3.36 20.25 -6.33
CA ASP A 257 4.40 21.21 -6.72
C ASP A 257 5.83 20.90 -6.20
N GLY A 258 5.99 19.85 -5.41
CA GLY A 258 7.28 19.35 -4.94
C GLY A 258 7.94 18.38 -5.94
N LEU A 259 9.23 18.15 -5.74
CA LEU A 259 9.99 17.19 -6.56
C LEU A 259 9.63 15.74 -6.19
N ILE A 260 9.61 14.87 -7.18
CA ILE A 260 9.51 13.43 -6.97
C ILE A 260 10.88 12.79 -7.26
N ARG A 261 11.52 12.22 -6.25
CA ARG A 261 12.74 11.44 -6.44
C ARG A 261 12.37 10.01 -6.85
N ARG A 262 12.79 9.60 -8.03
CA ARG A 262 12.63 8.24 -8.54
C ARG A 262 13.98 7.56 -8.51
N SER A 263 14.08 6.42 -7.84
CA SER A 263 15.35 5.71 -7.69
C SER A 263 15.20 4.22 -7.90
N VAL A 264 16.24 3.61 -8.45
CA VAL A 264 16.38 2.17 -8.58
C VAL A 264 17.77 1.76 -8.07
N ALA A 265 17.80 0.81 -7.14
CA ALA A 265 19.02 0.17 -6.70
C ALA A 265 19.11 -1.21 -7.36
N LEU A 266 20.30 -1.52 -7.91
CA LEU A 266 20.57 -2.81 -8.49
C LEU A 266 20.88 -3.85 -7.41
N GLN A 267 20.78 -5.12 -7.77
CA GLN A 267 21.31 -6.19 -6.94
C GLN A 267 22.84 -6.04 -6.79
N PRO A 268 23.39 -6.50 -5.65
CA PRO A 268 24.83 -6.50 -5.46
C PRO A 268 25.54 -7.25 -6.60
N PHE A 269 26.44 -6.57 -7.26
CA PHE A 269 27.30 -7.18 -8.26
C PHE A 269 28.61 -7.66 -7.61
N GLN A 270 29.05 -8.88 -7.91
CA GLN A 270 30.28 -9.48 -7.41
C GLN A 270 30.99 -10.28 -8.52
N ASN A 271 32.31 -10.40 -8.42
CA ASN A 271 33.12 -11.20 -9.35
C ASN A 271 33.77 -12.38 -8.61
N ASN A 272 32.99 -13.45 -8.35
CA ASN A 272 33.49 -14.70 -7.75
C ASN A 272 34.44 -14.50 -6.55
N MET A 273 34.12 -13.58 -5.65
CA MET A 273 34.93 -13.19 -4.48
C MET A 273 36.28 -12.55 -4.81
N GLN A 274 36.57 -12.29 -6.08
CA GLN A 274 37.79 -11.59 -6.48
C GLN A 274 37.57 -10.09 -6.51
N SER A 275 38.64 -9.33 -6.23
CA SER A 275 38.60 -7.88 -6.44
C SER A 275 38.51 -7.56 -7.92
N PHE A 276 37.73 -6.56 -8.28
CA PHE A 276 37.49 -6.14 -9.64
C PHE A 276 37.44 -4.63 -9.76
N THR A 277 37.70 -4.14 -10.98
CA THR A 277 37.51 -2.72 -11.30
C THR A 277 36.28 -2.54 -12.17
N VAL A 278 35.66 -1.37 -12.07
CA VAL A 278 34.50 -0.97 -12.89
C VAL A 278 34.92 0.27 -13.73
N PRO A 279 35.56 0.06 -14.89
CA PRO A 279 36.02 1.16 -15.74
C PRO A 279 34.89 2.07 -16.20
N SER A 280 33.76 1.51 -16.60
CA SER A 280 32.60 2.26 -17.05
C SER A 280 31.28 1.62 -16.65
N VAL A 281 30.27 2.49 -16.43
CA VAL A 281 28.87 2.12 -16.27
C VAL A 281 28.04 3.01 -17.18
N GLU A 282 27.13 2.44 -17.93
CA GLU A 282 26.20 3.15 -18.80
C GLU A 282 24.76 2.84 -18.37
N ALA A 283 23.99 3.89 -18.13
CA ALA A 283 22.55 3.78 -18.01
C ALA A 283 21.91 4.13 -19.37
N THR A 284 21.34 3.14 -20.02
CA THR A 284 20.51 3.34 -21.19
C THR A 284 19.12 3.76 -20.71
N VAL A 285 18.82 5.03 -20.90
CA VAL A 285 17.54 5.65 -20.55
C VAL A 285 16.94 6.25 -21.82
N GLU A 286 15.62 6.46 -21.83
CA GLU A 286 14.99 7.22 -22.91
C GLU A 286 15.58 8.63 -22.92
N SER A 287 16.25 9.01 -24.00
CA SER A 287 16.92 10.29 -24.13
C SER A 287 16.08 11.29 -24.92
N GLY A 288 16.36 12.60 -24.72
CA GLY A 288 15.63 13.67 -25.42
C GLY A 288 14.27 14.00 -24.81
N VAL A 289 14.04 13.62 -23.54
CA VAL A 289 12.79 13.76 -22.78
C VAL A 289 12.73 15.04 -21.93
N GLY A 290 13.61 16.03 -22.19
CA GLY A 290 13.59 17.31 -21.50
C GLY A 290 12.22 18.00 -21.63
N THR A 291 11.84 18.75 -20.60
CA THR A 291 10.62 19.55 -20.55
C THR A 291 10.97 21.03 -20.38
N ILE A 292 9.98 21.91 -20.48
CA ILE A 292 10.18 23.35 -20.19
C ILE A 292 10.67 23.53 -18.74
N ALA A 293 10.15 22.75 -17.81
CA ALA A 293 10.53 22.81 -16.39
C ALA A 293 11.90 22.16 -16.11
N ALA A 294 12.35 21.23 -16.97
CA ALA A 294 13.65 20.56 -16.89
C ALA A 294 14.25 20.43 -18.29
N PRO A 295 14.85 21.52 -18.85
CA PRO A 295 15.36 21.51 -20.21
C PRO A 295 16.56 20.57 -20.41
N ASN A 296 17.37 20.35 -19.37
CA ASN A 296 18.52 19.44 -19.38
C ASN A 296 18.41 18.46 -18.21
N PRO A 297 17.54 17.45 -18.30
CA PRO A 297 17.32 16.52 -17.18
C PRO A 297 18.56 15.65 -16.92
N GLN A 298 18.76 15.34 -15.66
CA GLN A 298 19.92 14.59 -15.20
C GLN A 298 19.54 13.29 -14.49
N ILE A 299 20.40 12.29 -14.65
CA ILE A 299 20.41 11.07 -13.87
C ILE A 299 21.65 11.03 -12.98
N THR A 300 21.48 10.70 -11.72
CA THR A 300 22.57 10.54 -10.78
C THR A 300 22.86 9.08 -10.50
N MET A 301 24.14 8.75 -10.28
CA MET A 301 24.58 7.44 -9.83
C MET A 301 25.32 7.57 -8.50
N GLU A 302 25.01 6.70 -7.56
CA GLU A 302 25.70 6.51 -6.29
C GLU A 302 26.11 5.04 -6.19
N THR A 303 27.19 4.78 -5.47
CA THR A 303 27.71 3.41 -5.27
C THR A 303 27.83 3.10 -3.79
N SER A 304 27.62 1.85 -3.43
CA SER A 304 27.79 1.32 -2.07
C SER A 304 28.61 0.04 -2.11
N ASN A 305 29.51 -0.13 -1.16
CA ASN A 305 30.32 -1.33 -0.96
C ASN A 305 29.98 -2.10 0.33
N ASP A 306 28.94 -1.68 1.04
CA ASP A 306 28.46 -2.23 2.30
C ASP A 306 27.00 -2.75 2.26
N GLY A 307 26.50 -2.99 1.05
CA GLY A 307 25.14 -3.50 0.85
C GLY A 307 24.05 -2.43 0.92
N GLY A 308 24.38 -1.16 0.66
CA GLY A 308 23.43 -0.06 0.64
C GLY A 308 23.26 0.67 1.97
N LYS A 309 24.12 0.40 2.96
CA LYS A 309 24.11 1.10 4.26
C LYS A 309 24.67 2.52 4.12
N THR A 310 25.78 2.67 3.40
CA THR A 310 26.34 3.97 3.06
C THR A 310 26.50 4.12 1.54
N TRP A 311 26.40 5.34 1.06
CA TRP A 311 26.45 5.67 -0.35
C TRP A 311 27.54 6.70 -0.64
N SER A 312 28.19 6.56 -1.79
CA SER A 312 29.16 7.56 -2.29
C SER A 312 28.47 8.88 -2.60
N SER A 313 29.24 9.93 -2.85
CA SER A 313 28.71 11.16 -3.43
C SER A 313 28.02 10.89 -4.76
N ALA A 314 26.87 11.53 -4.98
CA ALA A 314 26.11 11.44 -6.21
C ALA A 314 26.91 12.05 -7.39
N ARG A 315 26.94 11.34 -8.52
CA ARG A 315 27.58 11.78 -9.76
C ARG A 315 26.54 11.88 -10.86
N SER A 316 26.31 13.08 -11.36
CA SER A 316 25.27 13.35 -12.37
C SER A 316 25.77 13.13 -13.80
N ARG A 317 24.84 12.76 -14.68
CA ARG A 317 25.00 12.74 -16.14
C ARG A 317 23.70 13.22 -16.80
N ASP A 318 23.85 13.91 -17.92
CA ASP A 318 22.72 14.39 -18.69
C ASP A 318 21.96 13.21 -19.31
N ILE A 319 20.63 13.27 -19.28
CA ILE A 319 19.75 12.35 -20.02
C ILE A 319 19.60 12.81 -21.47
N GLY A 320 19.71 14.12 -21.71
CA GLY A 320 19.56 14.76 -23.00
C GLY A 320 18.37 15.72 -23.05
N ALA A 321 18.61 16.94 -23.50
CA ALA A 321 17.58 17.93 -23.76
C ALA A 321 16.64 17.47 -24.89
N ILE A 322 15.50 18.17 -25.07
CA ILE A 322 14.59 17.92 -26.20
C ILE A 322 15.38 17.86 -27.51
N GLY A 323 15.20 16.80 -28.29
CA GLY A 323 15.88 16.58 -29.57
C GLY A 323 17.25 15.92 -29.49
N GLN A 324 17.80 15.73 -28.30
CA GLN A 324 19.09 15.03 -28.09
C GLN A 324 18.89 13.52 -27.89
N TYR A 325 18.37 12.84 -28.88
CA TYR A 325 18.00 11.41 -28.80
C TYR A 325 19.20 10.43 -28.80
N LYS A 326 20.43 10.92 -28.99
CA LYS A 326 21.64 10.08 -29.01
C LYS A 326 22.54 10.29 -27.79
N ASN A 327 22.00 10.94 -26.74
CA ASN A 327 22.77 11.18 -25.53
C ASN A 327 23.01 9.86 -24.79
N ARG A 328 24.21 9.73 -24.19
CA ARG A 328 24.63 8.53 -23.44
C ARG A 328 25.01 8.92 -22.02
N SER A 329 24.34 8.35 -21.05
CA SER A 329 24.63 8.59 -19.63
C SER A 329 25.69 7.60 -19.15
N ILE A 330 26.97 7.98 -19.23
CA ILE A 330 28.12 7.10 -18.91
C ILE A 330 28.92 7.66 -17.75
N TRP A 331 29.18 6.83 -16.75
CA TRP A 331 30.13 7.09 -15.67
C TRP A 331 31.41 6.29 -15.89
N ARG A 332 32.54 6.98 -15.90
CA ARG A 332 33.86 6.37 -16.06
C ARG A 332 34.63 6.42 -14.75
N ARG A 333 35.63 5.52 -14.61
CA ARG A 333 36.54 5.45 -13.46
C ARG A 333 35.76 5.27 -12.13
N ASN A 334 34.94 4.21 -12.06
CA ASN A 334 34.08 3.94 -10.91
C ASN A 334 34.81 3.31 -9.72
N GLY A 335 36.10 2.97 -9.87
CA GLY A 335 36.95 2.47 -8.81
C GLY A 335 37.15 0.95 -8.84
N ARG A 336 37.86 0.47 -7.81
CA ARG A 336 38.12 -0.95 -7.55
C ARG A 336 37.33 -1.39 -6.32
N PHE A 337 36.73 -2.55 -6.40
CA PHE A 337 35.90 -3.13 -5.36
C PHE A 337 36.49 -4.48 -4.94
N ALA A 338 36.61 -4.67 -3.62
CA ALA A 338 37.23 -5.88 -3.08
C ALA A 338 36.30 -7.08 -3.08
N ARG A 339 34.98 -6.88 -3.01
CA ARG A 339 34.02 -7.95 -2.82
C ARG A 339 32.77 -7.79 -3.68
N PHE A 340 32.04 -6.70 -3.53
CA PHE A 340 30.85 -6.39 -4.29
C PHE A 340 30.58 -4.89 -4.37
N ILE A 341 29.71 -4.49 -5.27
CA ILE A 341 29.21 -3.12 -5.41
C ILE A 341 27.70 -3.16 -5.57
N VAL A 342 27.00 -2.23 -4.95
CA VAL A 342 25.61 -1.88 -5.24
C VAL A 342 25.59 -0.52 -5.90
N MET A 343 24.83 -0.38 -6.96
CA MET A 343 24.66 0.89 -7.68
C MET A 343 23.22 1.35 -7.54
N ARG A 344 23.01 2.63 -7.23
CA ARG A 344 21.71 3.29 -7.17
C ARG A 344 21.69 4.42 -8.20
N PHE A 345 20.63 4.44 -9.00
CA PHE A 345 20.37 5.49 -9.97
C PHE A 345 19.14 6.27 -9.54
N SER A 346 19.16 7.59 -9.67
CA SER A 346 18.06 8.47 -9.28
C SER A 346 17.85 9.57 -10.28
N VAL A 347 16.57 9.94 -10.50
CA VAL A 347 16.14 11.09 -11.29
C VAL A 347 15.17 11.89 -10.42
N THR A 348 15.43 13.19 -10.27
CA THR A 348 14.58 14.13 -9.51
C THR A 348 13.91 15.16 -10.42
N ASP A 349 14.43 15.35 -11.61
CA ASP A 349 13.86 16.29 -12.57
C ASP A 349 12.41 15.91 -12.96
N PRO A 350 11.53 16.89 -13.19
CA PRO A 350 10.13 16.66 -13.53
C PRO A 350 9.97 16.20 -14.98
N ILE A 351 10.42 14.98 -15.24
CA ILE A 351 10.32 14.26 -16.50
C ILE A 351 9.77 12.84 -16.26
N LYS A 352 9.40 12.13 -17.30
CA LYS A 352 9.11 10.69 -17.28
C LYS A 352 10.39 9.91 -17.51
N PRO A 353 11.10 9.42 -16.47
CA PRO A 353 12.30 8.64 -16.67
C PRO A 353 11.93 7.21 -17.06
N VAL A 354 12.46 6.73 -18.19
CA VAL A 354 12.34 5.35 -18.62
C VAL A 354 13.73 4.70 -18.61
N PHE A 355 13.93 3.77 -17.67
CA PHE A 355 15.16 2.97 -17.60
C PHE A 355 15.00 1.76 -18.51
N ILE A 356 15.89 1.61 -19.49
CA ILE A 356 15.85 0.51 -20.46
C ILE A 356 16.83 -0.58 -20.03
N GLN A 357 18.08 -0.20 -19.78
CA GLN A 357 19.14 -1.14 -19.46
C GLN A 357 20.25 -0.47 -18.67
N LEU A 358 20.94 -1.25 -17.86
CA LEU A 358 22.15 -0.83 -17.16
C LEU A 358 23.28 -1.80 -17.56
N THR A 359 24.38 -1.25 -18.08
CA THR A 359 25.54 -2.01 -18.53
C THR A 359 26.77 -1.55 -17.76
N ALA A 360 27.52 -2.49 -17.19
CA ALA A 360 28.79 -2.21 -16.53
C ALA A 360 29.91 -2.98 -17.23
N ASP A 361 31.01 -2.29 -17.53
CA ASP A 361 32.27 -2.91 -17.91
C ASP A 361 33.07 -3.28 -16.65
N ILE A 362 33.59 -4.50 -16.60
CA ILE A 362 34.20 -5.09 -15.41
C ILE A 362 35.50 -5.77 -15.82
N GLN A 363 36.56 -5.50 -15.05
CA GLN A 363 37.90 -6.03 -15.26
C GLN A 363 38.53 -6.55 -13.95
#